data_96f9d4a39e2a249d2925e364fbbad0bc
#
_entry.id   96f9d4a39e2a249d2925e364fbbad0bc
#
_cell.length_a   1.000
_cell.length_b   1.000
_cell.length_c   1.000
_cell.angle_alpha   90.00
_cell.angle_beta   90.00
_cell.angle_gamma   90.00
#
_symmetry.space_group_name_H-M   'P 1'
#
loop_
_entity.id
_entity.type
_entity.pdbx_description
1 polymer ?
#
loop_
_entity_poly.entity_id
_entity_poly.type
_entity_poly.pdbx_seq_one_letter_code
_entity_poly.pdbx_strand_id
1 'polypeptide(L)'
;MEVRDYIALADNLRTERAAFEGGWDEMRRIIMPRATGNAHPDSVPDNGGGLEHSDVANNSLKKLASAHLTYITPLDRRWFTLRPVGYKKDGNQTLNDWYNKATEVMERELAISNFYSVMHEVYLDRCLTGTGCMFSEMNLNKQLIFRHIPTGTYAIAESESGDVDTLVRWFRLTAHQAAQKWGEEALGAKVRRALKDAKRRYTDSFEFVQCVLPNQAGRLLSNNLPAKKRPWQDVIISLDDKKIVFESGFYEFPFLVTRFLRWGDSPYGVSPAWHARRTIRMAIDMEKILYTLGQTKAYPRLFLLASQYGDVDLRAGGQTTISAEAA
;
A
#
# COMPACT_ATOMS: atom_id res chain seq x y z
N MET A 1 12.71 -1.27 -26.55
CA MET A 1 13.25 -2.21 -25.54
C MET A 1 12.69 -3.59 -25.82
N GLU A 2 13.49 -4.63 -25.66
CA GLU A 2 13.04 -6.03 -25.74
C GLU A 2 12.45 -6.49 -24.41
N VAL A 3 11.74 -7.63 -24.41
CA VAL A 3 11.16 -8.22 -23.16
C VAL A 3 12.21 -8.42 -22.08
N ARG A 4 13.42 -8.80 -22.46
CA ARG A 4 14.54 -9.01 -21.52
C ARG A 4 14.96 -7.74 -20.80
N ASP A 5 14.94 -6.61 -21.50
CA ASP A 5 15.32 -5.31 -20.92
C ASP A 5 14.33 -4.86 -19.85
N TYR A 6 13.03 -5.06 -20.09
CA TYR A 6 12.00 -4.73 -19.10
C TYR A 6 12.10 -5.63 -17.86
N ILE A 7 12.37 -6.92 -18.05
CA ILE A 7 12.55 -7.85 -16.92
C ILE A 7 13.80 -7.47 -16.14
N ALA A 8 14.92 -7.17 -16.80
CA ALA A 8 16.14 -6.71 -16.14
C ALA A 8 15.93 -5.40 -15.36
N LEU A 9 15.19 -4.44 -15.93
CA LEU A 9 14.81 -3.21 -15.23
C LEU A 9 13.97 -3.54 -13.97
N ALA A 10 12.99 -4.42 -14.11
CA ALA A 10 12.13 -4.82 -13.00
C ALA A 10 12.95 -5.49 -11.87
N ASP A 11 13.86 -6.39 -12.20
CA ASP A 11 14.72 -7.09 -11.24
C ASP A 11 15.70 -6.13 -10.54
N ASN A 12 16.28 -5.18 -11.26
CA ASN A 12 17.14 -4.16 -10.68
C ASN A 12 16.39 -3.30 -9.67
N LEU A 13 15.22 -2.76 -10.04
CA LEU A 13 14.41 -1.93 -9.15
C LEU A 13 13.88 -2.72 -7.95
N ARG A 14 13.59 -4.01 -8.12
CA ARG A 14 13.23 -4.90 -7.02
C ARG A 14 14.39 -5.09 -6.05
N THR A 15 15.59 -5.22 -6.55
CA THR A 15 16.81 -5.36 -5.72
C THR A 15 17.07 -4.08 -4.91
N GLU A 16 16.94 -2.90 -5.53
CA GLU A 16 17.05 -1.62 -4.82
C GLU A 16 15.99 -1.47 -3.73
N ARG A 17 14.75 -1.85 -4.03
CA ARG A 17 13.64 -1.83 -3.07
C ARG A 17 13.86 -2.76 -1.89
N ALA A 18 14.51 -3.91 -2.09
CA ALA A 18 14.75 -4.92 -1.06
C ALA A 18 15.48 -4.35 0.18
N ALA A 19 16.28 -3.30 0.02
CA ALA A 19 16.94 -2.61 1.13
C ALA A 19 15.93 -1.96 2.12
N PHE A 20 14.72 -1.63 1.67
CA PHE A 20 13.68 -0.98 2.49
C PHE A 20 12.65 -1.97 3.05
N GLU A 21 12.49 -3.14 2.42
CA GLU A 21 11.44 -4.12 2.76
C GLU A 21 11.51 -4.59 4.21
N GLY A 22 12.72 -4.86 4.73
CA GLY A 22 12.89 -5.26 6.13
C GLY A 22 12.36 -4.23 7.13
N GLY A 23 12.55 -2.94 6.84
CA GLY A 23 12.02 -1.85 7.64
C GLY A 23 10.49 -1.73 7.57
N TRP A 24 9.92 -1.87 6.38
CA TRP A 24 8.47 -1.84 6.19
C TRP A 24 7.77 -3.02 6.87
N ASP A 25 8.35 -4.21 6.78
CA ASP A 25 7.81 -5.40 7.43
C ASP A 25 7.87 -5.29 8.95
N GLU A 26 8.95 -4.72 9.48
CA GLU A 26 9.04 -4.42 10.90
C GLU A 26 7.92 -3.47 11.34
N MET A 27 7.69 -2.37 10.61
CA MET A 27 6.63 -1.43 10.93
C MET A 27 5.24 -2.07 10.86
N ARG A 28 4.99 -2.89 9.86
CA ARG A 28 3.73 -3.64 9.75
C ARG A 28 3.52 -4.56 10.93
N ARG A 29 4.52 -5.36 11.31
CA ARG A 29 4.42 -6.27 12.47
C ARG A 29 4.15 -5.55 13.78
N ILE A 30 4.78 -4.41 14.00
CA ILE A 30 4.65 -3.67 15.27
C ILE A 30 3.34 -2.88 15.33
N ILE A 31 2.91 -2.27 14.22
CA ILE A 31 1.79 -1.33 14.23
C ILE A 31 0.50 -1.94 13.70
N MET A 32 0.57 -2.77 12.66
CA MET A 32 -0.59 -3.38 12.00
C MET A 32 -0.43 -4.91 11.88
N PRO A 33 -0.30 -5.64 12.98
CA PRO A 33 0.01 -7.08 12.95
C PRO A 33 -1.01 -7.92 12.19
N ARG A 34 -2.27 -7.48 12.13
CA ARG A 34 -3.33 -8.16 11.37
C ARG A 34 -3.30 -7.89 9.87
N ALA A 35 -2.54 -6.88 9.45
CA ALA A 35 -2.31 -6.55 8.05
C ALA A 35 -0.95 -7.06 7.55
N THR A 36 -0.26 -7.85 8.36
CA THR A 36 1.00 -8.47 8.00
C THR A 36 0.78 -9.60 7.03
N GLY A 37 0.97 -9.36 5.91
CA GLY A 37 1.45 -10.09 4.81
C GLY A 37 2.27 -9.08 4.07
N ASN A 38 3.49 -9.40 3.68
CA ASN A 38 4.13 -8.60 2.67
C ASN A 38 3.08 -8.36 1.61
N ALA A 39 2.92 -7.15 1.14
CA ALA A 39 2.07 -6.88 -0.01
C ALA A 39 2.56 -7.67 -1.26
N HIS A 40 3.46 -8.60 -1.04
CA HIS A 40 3.89 -9.61 -2.01
C HIS A 40 2.73 -10.55 -2.30
N PRO A 41 2.47 -10.88 -3.58
CA PRO A 41 1.37 -11.76 -4.00
C PRO A 41 1.31 -13.13 -3.30
N ASP A 42 2.44 -13.57 -2.73
CA ASP A 42 2.57 -14.87 -2.06
C ASP A 42 2.37 -14.83 -0.54
N SER A 43 2.24 -13.65 0.04
CA SER A 43 2.12 -13.57 1.49
C SER A 43 0.68 -13.88 1.92
N VAL A 44 0.54 -14.95 2.67
CA VAL A 44 -0.68 -15.22 3.43
C VAL A 44 -0.72 -14.22 4.58
N PRO A 45 -1.85 -13.54 4.83
CA PRO A 45 -1.98 -12.71 6.02
C PRO A 45 -1.63 -13.57 7.25
N ASP A 46 -0.65 -13.14 8.01
CA ASP A 46 -0.36 -13.76 9.29
C ASP A 46 -1.60 -13.59 10.16
N ASN A 47 -2.23 -14.67 10.56
CA ASN A 47 -3.43 -14.66 11.39
C ASN A 47 -3.16 -14.16 12.81
N GLY A 48 -2.00 -13.53 13.02
CA GLY A 48 -1.69 -12.78 14.23
C GLY A 48 -1.83 -13.60 15.50
N GLY A 49 -1.19 -14.78 15.52
CA GLY A 49 -1.23 -15.69 16.67
C GLY A 49 -0.54 -15.18 17.95
N GLY A 50 -0.19 -13.90 18.00
CA GLY A 50 0.42 -13.27 19.16
C GLY A 50 -0.57 -12.38 19.91
N LEU A 51 -0.84 -12.71 21.16
CA LEU A 51 -1.50 -11.84 22.17
C LEU A 51 -0.67 -10.57 22.51
N GLU A 52 0.29 -10.22 21.69
CA GLU A 52 1.42 -9.35 22.08
C GLU A 52 1.29 -7.92 21.57
N HIS A 53 0.14 -7.53 20.99
CA HIS A 53 0.08 -6.28 20.26
C HIS A 53 -0.86 -5.28 20.92
N SER A 54 -0.28 -4.15 21.28
CA SER A 54 -1.00 -2.96 21.69
C SER A 54 -1.76 -2.35 20.51
N ASP A 55 -3.05 -2.08 20.67
CA ASP A 55 -3.84 -1.37 19.67
C ASP A 55 -3.54 0.15 19.65
N VAL A 56 -2.78 0.67 20.59
CA VAL A 56 -2.49 2.11 20.72
C VAL A 56 -1.75 2.64 19.48
N ALA A 57 -0.73 1.94 19.01
CA ALA A 57 0.05 2.34 17.83
C ALA A 57 -0.80 2.30 16.55
N ASN A 58 -1.63 1.26 16.38
CA ASN A 58 -2.55 1.12 15.24
C ASN A 58 -3.60 2.25 15.23
N ASN A 59 -4.21 2.52 16.37
CA ASN A 59 -5.19 3.59 16.50
C ASN A 59 -4.57 4.97 16.27
N SER A 60 -3.33 5.19 16.71
CA SER A 60 -2.59 6.41 16.46
C SER A 60 -2.27 6.60 14.98
N LEU A 61 -1.86 5.54 14.28
CA LEU A 61 -1.65 5.57 12.84
C LEU A 61 -2.94 5.92 12.07
N LYS A 62 -4.06 5.28 12.41
CA LYS A 62 -5.37 5.54 11.79
C LYS A 62 -5.82 6.99 12.03
N LYS A 63 -5.64 7.50 13.24
CA LYS A 63 -5.93 8.90 13.56
C LYS A 63 -5.06 9.86 12.74
N LEU A 64 -3.78 9.58 12.58
CA LEU A 64 -2.88 10.39 11.77
C LEU A 64 -3.29 10.40 10.29
N ALA A 65 -3.61 9.23 9.71
CA ALA A 65 -4.08 9.13 8.33
C ALA A 65 -5.42 9.87 8.13
N SER A 66 -6.36 9.73 9.07
CA SER A 66 -7.62 10.47 9.04
C SER A 66 -7.43 11.97 9.19
N ALA A 67 -6.47 12.41 10.01
CA ALA A 67 -6.11 13.81 10.13
C ALA A 67 -5.55 14.36 8.81
N HIS A 68 -4.69 13.60 8.12
CA HIS A 68 -4.22 13.99 6.78
C HIS A 68 -5.37 14.14 5.79
N LEU A 69 -6.35 13.21 5.79
CA LEU A 69 -7.52 13.32 4.94
C LEU A 69 -8.34 14.57 5.26
N THR A 70 -8.55 14.86 6.55
CA THR A 70 -9.36 16.01 6.99
C THR A 70 -8.68 17.36 6.74
N TYR A 71 -7.35 17.44 6.87
CA TYR A 71 -6.65 18.73 6.79
C TYR A 71 -6.02 19.00 5.42
N ILE A 72 -5.58 17.98 4.67
CA ILE A 72 -4.93 18.14 3.37
C ILE A 72 -5.95 18.03 2.23
N THR A 73 -6.83 17.03 2.28
CA THR A 73 -7.83 16.75 1.23
C THR A 73 -9.24 16.61 1.82
N PRO A 74 -9.78 17.67 2.47
CA PRO A 74 -11.11 17.60 3.07
C PRO A 74 -12.20 17.41 2.03
N LEU A 75 -13.24 16.61 2.38
CA LEU A 75 -14.42 16.41 1.55
C LEU A 75 -15.42 17.56 1.66
N ASP A 76 -15.48 18.20 2.82
CA ASP A 76 -16.50 19.18 3.21
C ASP A 76 -16.18 20.62 2.79
N ARG A 77 -14.97 20.89 2.33
CA ARG A 77 -14.54 22.23 1.94
C ARG A 77 -13.58 22.19 0.76
N ARG A 78 -13.53 23.29 0.02
CA ARG A 78 -12.60 23.47 -1.09
C ARG A 78 -11.15 23.48 -0.59
N TRP A 79 -10.31 22.62 -1.15
CA TRP A 79 -8.90 22.50 -0.79
C TRP A 79 -7.94 22.82 -1.94
N PHE A 80 -8.46 23.01 -3.15
CA PHE A 80 -7.68 23.48 -4.30
C PHE A 80 -8.48 24.46 -5.14
N THR A 81 -7.79 25.27 -5.92
CA THR A 81 -8.38 26.25 -6.84
C THR A 81 -7.49 26.37 -8.08
N LEU A 82 -8.09 26.30 -9.24
CA LEU A 82 -7.38 26.55 -10.50
C LEU A 82 -7.17 28.04 -10.71
N ARG A 83 -5.96 28.41 -11.10
CA ARG A 83 -5.60 29.79 -11.47
C ARG A 83 -4.57 29.79 -12.60
N PRO A 84 -4.60 30.77 -13.53
CA PRO A 84 -3.56 30.89 -14.53
C PRO A 84 -2.23 31.32 -13.90
N VAL A 85 -1.13 30.80 -14.39
CA VAL A 85 0.22 31.17 -13.91
C VAL A 85 0.51 32.63 -14.26
N GLY A 86 1.02 33.42 -13.31
CA GLY A 86 1.38 34.83 -13.50
C GLY A 86 0.21 35.80 -13.52
N TYR A 87 -1.00 35.37 -13.23
CA TYR A 87 -2.20 36.21 -13.28
C TYR A 87 -2.37 37.07 -12.03
N LYS A 88 -2.57 38.38 -12.23
CA LYS A 88 -3.00 39.31 -11.18
C LYS A 88 -4.54 39.20 -11.04
N LYS A 89 -5.02 39.08 -9.80
CA LYS A 89 -6.42 38.82 -9.43
C LYS A 89 -7.45 39.78 -10.04
N ASP A 90 -7.01 40.96 -10.48
CA ASP A 90 -7.89 42.06 -10.87
C ASP A 90 -8.13 42.21 -12.38
N GLY A 91 -7.68 41.29 -13.21
CA GLY A 91 -7.56 41.54 -14.64
C GLY A 91 -8.71 41.08 -15.53
N ASN A 92 -9.45 40.01 -15.25
CA ASN A 92 -10.54 39.53 -16.14
C ASN A 92 -11.53 38.62 -15.39
N GLN A 93 -12.70 39.16 -15.08
CA GLN A 93 -13.73 38.47 -14.34
C GLN A 93 -14.26 37.22 -15.05
N THR A 94 -14.43 37.31 -16.38
CA THR A 94 -14.89 36.17 -17.19
C THR A 94 -13.93 34.97 -17.10
N LEU A 95 -12.61 35.23 -17.09
CA LEU A 95 -11.61 34.20 -16.95
C LEU A 95 -11.61 33.57 -15.55
N ASN A 96 -11.76 34.39 -14.50
CA ASN A 96 -11.90 33.93 -13.13
C ASN A 96 -13.13 33.05 -12.95
N ASP A 97 -14.27 33.43 -13.52
CA ASP A 97 -15.51 32.67 -13.48
C ASP A 97 -15.36 31.33 -14.19
N TRP A 98 -14.63 31.28 -15.31
CA TRP A 98 -14.31 30.03 -15.98
C TRP A 98 -13.47 29.08 -15.11
N TYR A 99 -12.38 29.59 -14.49
CA TYR A 99 -11.54 28.78 -13.60
C TYR A 99 -12.30 28.30 -12.36
N ASN A 100 -13.16 29.13 -11.79
CA ASN A 100 -14.02 28.72 -10.69
C ASN A 100 -14.98 27.59 -11.08
N LYS A 101 -15.65 27.71 -12.22
CA LYS A 101 -16.52 26.64 -12.77
C LYS A 101 -15.73 25.36 -13.05
N ALA A 102 -14.55 25.46 -13.65
CA ALA A 102 -13.68 24.31 -13.87
C ALA A 102 -13.29 23.63 -12.56
N THR A 103 -12.94 24.42 -11.53
CA THR A 103 -12.64 23.90 -10.18
C THR A 103 -13.85 23.17 -9.58
N GLU A 104 -15.06 23.72 -9.69
CA GLU A 104 -16.29 23.10 -9.20
C GLU A 104 -16.60 21.76 -9.89
N VAL A 105 -16.37 21.68 -11.20
CA VAL A 105 -16.52 20.43 -11.94
C VAL A 105 -15.52 19.38 -11.46
N MET A 106 -14.26 19.76 -11.28
CA MET A 106 -13.23 18.84 -10.77
C MET A 106 -13.55 18.34 -9.35
N GLU A 107 -13.94 19.23 -8.46
CA GLU A 107 -14.37 18.87 -7.08
C GLU A 107 -15.53 17.88 -7.10
N ARG A 108 -16.53 18.12 -7.96
CA ARG A 108 -17.67 17.22 -8.11
C ARG A 108 -17.26 15.85 -8.63
N GLU A 109 -16.42 15.79 -9.66
CA GLU A 109 -15.93 14.51 -10.21
C GLU A 109 -15.11 13.72 -9.18
N LEU A 110 -14.26 14.39 -8.39
CA LEU A 110 -13.55 13.76 -7.27
C LEU A 110 -14.52 13.25 -6.18
N ALA A 111 -15.56 14.02 -5.84
CA ALA A 111 -16.53 13.64 -4.83
C ALA A 111 -17.41 12.44 -5.25
N ILE A 112 -17.75 12.33 -6.53
CA ILE A 112 -18.52 11.20 -7.09
C ILE A 112 -17.66 9.95 -7.23
N SER A 113 -16.35 10.11 -7.43
CA SER A 113 -15.41 9.02 -7.58
C SER A 113 -15.09 8.35 -6.24
N ASN A 114 -14.27 7.31 -6.29
CA ASN A 114 -13.72 6.66 -5.08
C ASN A 114 -12.45 7.33 -4.53
N PHE A 115 -12.15 8.58 -4.93
CA PHE A 115 -10.93 9.29 -4.57
C PHE A 115 -10.66 9.32 -3.07
N TYR A 116 -11.60 9.78 -2.27
CA TYR A 116 -11.41 9.98 -0.83
C TYR A 116 -11.18 8.68 -0.06
N SER A 117 -11.87 7.60 -0.46
CA SER A 117 -11.66 6.28 0.13
C SER A 117 -10.27 5.75 -0.15
N VAL A 118 -9.83 5.84 -1.41
CA VAL A 118 -8.49 5.41 -1.83
C VAL A 118 -7.41 6.31 -1.24
N MET A 119 -7.67 7.61 -1.14
CA MET A 119 -6.71 8.56 -0.57
C MET A 119 -6.44 8.29 0.91
N HIS A 120 -7.44 7.82 1.67
CA HIS A 120 -7.24 7.38 3.04
C HIS A 120 -6.28 6.19 3.14
N GLU A 121 -6.40 5.21 2.23
CA GLU A 121 -5.48 4.06 2.16
C GLU A 121 -4.05 4.50 1.79
N VAL A 122 -3.92 5.45 0.86
CA VAL A 122 -2.63 6.05 0.49
C VAL A 122 -1.99 6.78 1.68
N TYR A 123 -2.77 7.51 2.47
CA TYR A 123 -2.28 8.17 3.67
C TYR A 123 -1.87 7.17 4.76
N LEU A 124 -2.58 6.05 4.91
CA LEU A 124 -2.18 4.97 5.82
C LEU A 124 -0.81 4.41 5.43
N ASP A 125 -0.61 4.05 4.17
CA ASP A 125 0.69 3.57 3.68
C ASP A 125 1.78 4.62 3.84
N ARG A 126 1.51 5.87 3.49
CA ARG A 126 2.46 6.97 3.64
C ARG A 126 2.89 7.18 5.10
N CYS A 127 1.97 7.08 6.03
CA CYS A 127 2.26 7.22 7.46
C CYS A 127 2.97 6.00 8.04
N LEU A 128 2.72 4.81 7.51
CA LEU A 128 3.31 3.55 7.98
C LEU A 128 4.70 3.29 7.38
N THR A 129 4.81 3.35 6.06
CA THR A 129 6.03 2.97 5.30
C THR A 129 6.82 4.17 4.79
N GLY A 130 6.22 5.36 4.79
CA GLY A 130 6.83 6.59 4.28
C GLY A 130 6.48 6.93 2.83
N THR A 131 5.92 5.98 2.07
CA THR A 131 5.57 6.15 0.66
C THR A 131 4.17 5.60 0.42
N GLY A 132 3.33 6.38 -0.24
CA GLY A 132 2.02 5.95 -0.70
C GLY A 132 1.90 6.11 -2.20
N CYS A 133 1.20 5.20 -2.86
CA CYS A 133 1.02 5.21 -4.31
C CYS A 133 -0.45 5.03 -4.68
N MET A 134 -0.91 5.85 -5.59
CA MET A 134 -2.25 5.79 -6.17
C MET A 134 -2.16 5.77 -7.69
N PHE A 135 -2.89 4.88 -8.32
CA PHE A 135 -3.09 4.83 -9.76
C PHE A 135 -4.40 5.50 -10.12
N SER A 136 -4.38 6.35 -11.13
CA SER A 136 -5.58 7.02 -11.66
C SER A 136 -5.82 6.60 -13.10
N GLU A 137 -7.06 6.23 -13.40
CA GLU A 137 -7.48 5.91 -14.76
C GLU A 137 -8.91 6.40 -15.01
N MET A 138 -9.26 6.52 -16.28
CA MET A 138 -10.63 6.80 -16.70
C MET A 138 -11.23 5.50 -17.24
N ASN A 139 -12.39 5.11 -16.70
CA ASN A 139 -13.10 3.91 -17.19
C ASN A 139 -13.78 4.16 -18.55
N LEU A 140 -14.35 3.11 -19.15
CA LEU A 140 -15.08 3.18 -20.42
C LEU A 140 -16.27 4.16 -20.38
N ASN A 141 -16.83 4.40 -19.22
CA ASN A 141 -17.94 5.35 -18.99
C ASN A 141 -17.44 6.79 -18.72
N LYS A 142 -16.16 7.07 -18.96
CA LYS A 142 -15.51 8.36 -18.71
C LYS A 142 -15.58 8.84 -17.26
N GLN A 143 -15.65 7.91 -16.29
CA GLN A 143 -15.59 8.19 -14.87
C GLN A 143 -14.16 8.00 -14.37
N LEU A 144 -13.71 8.87 -13.49
CA LEU A 144 -12.42 8.73 -12.81
C LEU A 144 -12.47 7.57 -11.81
N ILE A 145 -11.51 6.67 -11.89
CA ILE A 145 -11.32 5.58 -10.96
C ILE A 145 -9.90 5.68 -10.39
N PHE A 146 -9.81 5.56 -9.09
CA PHE A 146 -8.56 5.54 -8.36
C PHE A 146 -8.33 4.16 -7.74
N ARG A 147 -7.07 3.74 -7.66
CA ARG A 147 -6.68 2.48 -7.02
C ARG A 147 -5.47 2.71 -6.15
N HIS A 148 -5.55 2.32 -4.91
CA HIS A 148 -4.40 2.22 -4.03
C HIS A 148 -3.48 1.09 -4.51
N ILE A 149 -2.19 1.37 -4.57
CA ILE A 149 -1.15 0.39 -4.87
C ILE A 149 -0.34 0.19 -3.59
N PRO A 150 -0.49 -0.97 -2.92
CA PRO A 150 0.16 -1.21 -1.63
C PRO A 150 1.69 -1.18 -1.74
N THR A 151 2.33 -0.55 -0.77
CA THR A 151 3.80 -0.52 -0.67
C THR A 151 4.35 -1.95 -0.57
N GLY A 152 5.38 -2.25 -1.37
CA GLY A 152 5.95 -3.59 -1.50
C GLY A 152 5.48 -4.34 -2.75
N THR A 153 4.40 -3.93 -3.43
CA THR A 153 3.97 -4.50 -4.71
C THR A 153 4.52 -3.76 -5.92
N TYR A 154 5.14 -2.61 -5.72
CA TYR A 154 5.73 -1.80 -6.78
C TYR A 154 7.14 -1.34 -6.43
N ALA A 155 7.92 -1.00 -7.43
CA ALA A 155 9.19 -0.30 -7.30
C ALA A 155 9.18 0.95 -8.16
N ILE A 156 9.89 1.97 -7.73
CA ILE A 156 9.93 3.29 -8.35
C ILE A 156 11.35 3.73 -8.64
N ALA A 157 11.51 4.52 -9.70
CA ALA A 157 12.72 5.27 -9.97
C ALA A 157 12.36 6.74 -10.22
N GLU A 158 13.34 7.60 -9.98
CA GLU A 158 13.23 9.05 -10.13
C GLU A 158 13.94 9.52 -11.38
N SER A 159 13.43 10.60 -11.95
CA SER A 159 14.13 11.39 -12.96
C SER A 159 15.24 12.21 -12.32
N GLU A 160 16.07 12.85 -13.13
CA GLU A 160 17.10 13.80 -12.68
C GLU A 160 16.52 14.95 -11.84
N SER A 161 15.27 15.35 -12.08
CA SER A 161 14.56 16.38 -11.28
C SER A 161 14.10 15.88 -9.91
N GLY A 162 14.21 14.58 -9.62
CA GLY A 162 13.75 13.97 -8.37
C GLY A 162 12.24 13.65 -8.34
N ASP A 163 11.57 13.75 -9.48
CA ASP A 163 10.20 13.30 -9.63
C ASP A 163 10.15 11.83 -10.02
N VAL A 164 9.17 11.08 -9.50
CA VAL A 164 8.98 9.69 -9.89
C VAL A 164 8.42 9.66 -11.30
N ASP A 165 9.18 9.10 -12.23
CA ASP A 165 8.81 8.96 -13.64
C ASP A 165 8.75 7.51 -14.12
N THR A 166 9.27 6.60 -13.34
CA THR A 166 9.30 5.17 -13.65
C THR A 166 8.70 4.37 -12.50
N LEU A 167 7.77 3.49 -12.84
CA LEU A 167 7.17 2.58 -11.87
C LEU A 167 7.02 1.19 -12.48
N VAL A 168 7.46 0.20 -11.72
CA VAL A 168 7.29 -1.21 -12.04
C VAL A 168 6.42 -1.85 -10.94
N ARG A 169 5.38 -2.57 -11.35
CA ARG A 169 4.42 -3.18 -10.44
C ARG A 169 4.29 -4.68 -10.74
N TRP A 170 4.29 -5.48 -9.67
CA TRP A 170 4.03 -6.93 -9.72
C TRP A 170 2.62 -7.22 -9.23
N PHE A 171 1.90 -8.05 -9.94
CA PHE A 171 0.56 -8.48 -9.56
C PHE A 171 0.24 -9.85 -10.13
N ARG A 172 -0.69 -10.55 -9.50
CA ARG A 172 -1.16 -11.85 -9.93
C ARG A 172 -2.60 -11.78 -10.40
N LEU A 173 -2.88 -12.50 -11.48
CA LEU A 173 -4.23 -12.70 -12.00
C LEU A 173 -4.43 -14.19 -12.28
N THR A 174 -5.67 -14.65 -12.10
CA THR A 174 -6.04 -15.97 -12.59
C THR A 174 -6.11 -15.99 -14.12
N ALA A 175 -6.00 -17.17 -14.73
CA ALA A 175 -6.09 -17.28 -16.18
C ALA A 175 -7.38 -16.65 -16.73
N HIS A 176 -8.49 -16.81 -15.99
CA HIS A 176 -9.78 -16.21 -16.36
C HIS A 176 -9.76 -14.68 -16.33
N GLN A 177 -9.23 -14.08 -15.25
CA GLN A 177 -9.10 -12.62 -15.12
C GLN A 177 -8.19 -12.02 -16.19
N ALA A 178 -7.09 -12.70 -16.51
CA ALA A 178 -6.17 -12.28 -17.56
C ALA A 178 -6.85 -12.31 -18.94
N ALA A 179 -7.64 -13.34 -19.23
CA ALA A 179 -8.38 -13.46 -20.49
C ALA A 179 -9.48 -12.40 -20.62
N GLN A 180 -10.20 -12.10 -19.52
CA GLN A 180 -11.18 -11.01 -19.52
C GLN A 180 -10.54 -9.64 -19.80
N LYS A 181 -9.34 -9.41 -19.28
CA LYS A 181 -8.68 -8.11 -19.37
C LYS A 181 -8.02 -7.87 -20.73
N TRP A 182 -7.35 -8.87 -21.32
CA TRP A 182 -6.51 -8.69 -22.50
C TRP A 182 -6.93 -9.56 -23.69
N GLY A 183 -7.89 -10.46 -23.51
CA GLY A 183 -8.28 -11.45 -24.51
C GLY A 183 -7.35 -12.67 -24.54
N GLU A 184 -7.85 -13.80 -25.04
CA GLU A 184 -7.11 -15.06 -25.06
C GLU A 184 -5.89 -15.02 -26.00
N GLU A 185 -5.97 -14.29 -27.10
CA GLU A 185 -4.90 -14.22 -28.12
C GLU A 185 -3.62 -13.54 -27.62
N ALA A 186 -3.77 -12.55 -26.73
CA ALA A 186 -2.65 -11.83 -26.14
C ALA A 186 -1.83 -12.69 -25.17
N LEU A 187 -2.50 -13.68 -24.53
CA LEU A 187 -1.90 -14.47 -23.46
C LEU A 187 -0.82 -15.45 -23.96
N GLY A 188 0.08 -15.82 -23.06
CA GLY A 188 1.11 -16.82 -23.32
C GLY A 188 0.60 -18.25 -23.31
N ALA A 189 1.44 -19.20 -23.66
CA ALA A 189 1.06 -20.60 -23.84
C ALA A 189 0.66 -21.28 -22.52
N LYS A 190 1.34 -20.94 -21.41
CA LYS A 190 1.04 -21.52 -20.09
C LYS A 190 -0.32 -21.04 -19.57
N VAL A 191 -0.59 -19.72 -19.65
CA VAL A 191 -1.87 -19.14 -19.24
C VAL A 191 -3.03 -19.68 -20.09
N ARG A 192 -2.85 -19.81 -21.40
CA ARG A 192 -3.87 -20.39 -22.30
C ARG A 192 -4.17 -21.86 -22.02
N ARG A 193 -3.16 -22.66 -21.61
CA ARG A 193 -3.40 -24.05 -21.16
C ARG A 193 -4.26 -24.09 -19.91
N ALA A 194 -3.97 -23.25 -18.92
CA ALA A 194 -4.77 -23.17 -17.70
C ALA A 194 -6.20 -22.68 -17.99
N LEU A 195 -6.38 -21.78 -18.97
CA LEU A 195 -7.71 -21.27 -19.36
C LEU A 195 -8.61 -22.37 -19.92
N LYS A 196 -8.06 -23.36 -20.65
CA LYS A 196 -8.81 -24.48 -21.23
C LYS A 196 -9.29 -25.49 -20.17
N ASP A 197 -8.65 -25.54 -19.02
CA ASP A 197 -9.03 -26.42 -17.90
C ASP A 197 -10.08 -25.74 -17.04
N ALA A 198 -11.24 -26.38 -16.86
CA ALA A 198 -12.39 -25.80 -16.14
C ALA A 198 -12.07 -25.45 -14.67
N LYS A 199 -11.18 -26.19 -14.01
CA LYS A 199 -10.77 -25.97 -12.62
C LYS A 199 -9.62 -24.97 -12.55
N ARG A 200 -8.57 -25.18 -13.33
CA ARG A 200 -7.34 -24.40 -13.29
C ARG A 200 -7.52 -22.96 -13.73
N ARG A 201 -8.50 -22.65 -14.57
CA ARG A 201 -8.79 -21.28 -15.03
C ARG A 201 -9.09 -20.31 -13.89
N TYR A 202 -9.63 -20.79 -12.76
CA TYR A 202 -10.01 -19.97 -11.61
C TYR A 202 -9.04 -20.12 -10.42
N THR A 203 -8.26 -21.21 -10.36
CA THR A 203 -7.35 -21.49 -9.24
C THR A 203 -5.92 -21.10 -9.53
N ASP A 204 -5.44 -21.35 -10.75
CA ASP A 204 -4.05 -21.06 -11.11
C ASP A 204 -3.87 -19.56 -11.31
N SER A 205 -2.97 -18.96 -10.54
CA SER A 205 -2.58 -17.57 -10.65
C SER A 205 -1.22 -17.43 -11.33
N PHE A 206 -1.12 -16.45 -12.22
CA PHE A 206 0.07 -16.14 -12.99
C PHE A 206 0.59 -14.76 -12.63
N GLU A 207 1.90 -14.61 -12.64
CA GLU A 207 2.55 -13.37 -12.27
C GLU A 207 2.76 -12.48 -13.51
N PHE A 208 2.35 -11.21 -13.35
CA PHE A 208 2.50 -10.19 -14.38
C PHE A 208 3.28 -9.01 -13.81
N VAL A 209 4.08 -8.40 -14.67
CA VAL A 209 4.80 -7.17 -14.39
C VAL A 209 4.30 -6.08 -15.30
N GLN A 210 3.90 -4.97 -14.72
CA GLN A 210 3.57 -3.74 -15.43
C GLN A 210 4.73 -2.77 -15.27
N CYS A 211 5.28 -2.31 -16.39
CA CYS A 211 6.32 -1.30 -16.43
C CYS A 211 5.77 -0.02 -17.07
N VAL A 212 5.75 1.06 -16.31
CA VAL A 212 5.43 2.39 -16.81
C VAL A 212 6.67 3.26 -16.70
N LEU A 213 7.15 3.74 -17.85
CA LEU A 213 8.40 4.48 -17.97
C LEU A 213 8.33 5.54 -19.07
N PRO A 214 9.20 6.58 -19.05
CA PRO A 214 9.26 7.59 -20.07
C PRO A 214 9.57 6.98 -21.45
N ASN A 215 8.81 7.38 -22.46
CA ASN A 215 9.02 6.94 -23.82
C ASN A 215 9.87 7.94 -24.59
N GLN A 216 11.08 7.54 -24.93
CA GLN A 216 12.01 8.40 -25.69
C GLN A 216 11.46 8.84 -27.05
N ALA A 217 10.62 8.02 -27.67
CA ALA A 217 9.98 8.33 -28.95
C ALA A 217 8.76 9.27 -28.81
N GLY A 218 8.20 9.39 -27.62
CA GLY A 218 6.95 10.12 -27.33
C GLY A 218 7.11 11.59 -26.95
N ARG A 219 8.30 12.18 -27.10
CA ARG A 219 8.55 13.60 -26.76
C ARG A 219 7.85 14.63 -27.68
N LEU A 220 7.12 14.18 -28.66
CA LEU A 220 6.34 15.07 -29.53
C LEU A 220 5.03 15.47 -28.83
N LEU A 221 4.88 16.76 -28.60
CA LEU A 221 3.70 17.42 -28.01
C LEU A 221 2.51 17.39 -29.00
N SER A 222 1.93 16.23 -29.25
CA SER A 222 0.73 16.09 -30.08
C SER A 222 -0.37 15.42 -29.26
N ASN A 223 -1.55 16.04 -29.21
CA ASN A 223 -2.71 15.53 -28.45
C ASN A 223 -3.37 14.30 -29.09
N ASN A 224 -2.86 13.78 -30.21
CA ASN A 224 -3.46 12.66 -30.94
C ASN A 224 -2.46 11.56 -31.29
N LEU A 225 -1.56 11.21 -30.36
CA LEU A 225 -0.58 10.17 -30.57
C LEU A 225 -1.20 8.77 -30.41
N PRO A 226 -0.85 7.80 -31.27
CA PRO A 226 -1.16 6.40 -31.07
C PRO A 226 -0.66 5.95 -29.67
N ALA A 227 -1.36 5.02 -29.03
CA ALA A 227 -1.07 4.61 -27.65
C ALA A 227 0.41 4.29 -27.40
N LYS A 228 1.06 3.57 -28.31
CA LYS A 228 2.49 3.21 -28.23
C LYS A 228 3.47 4.36 -28.39
N LYS A 229 3.04 5.52 -28.86
CA LYS A 229 3.88 6.71 -29.10
C LYS A 229 3.68 7.82 -28.07
N ARG A 230 2.84 7.57 -27.05
CA ARG A 230 2.60 8.54 -26.00
C ARG A 230 3.82 8.74 -25.10
N PRO A 231 3.91 9.84 -24.35
CA PRO A 231 5.06 10.21 -23.53
C PRO A 231 5.46 9.16 -22.49
N TRP A 232 4.50 8.45 -21.91
CA TRP A 232 4.75 7.32 -21.01
C TRP A 232 4.31 6.03 -21.65
N GLN A 233 5.23 5.07 -21.68
CA GLN A 233 4.97 3.73 -22.19
C GLN A 233 4.44 2.85 -21.05
N ASP A 234 3.38 2.08 -21.33
CA ASP A 234 2.82 1.08 -20.42
C ASP A 234 2.94 -0.29 -21.05
N VAL A 235 3.75 -1.15 -20.47
CA VAL A 235 4.02 -2.50 -20.97
C VAL A 235 3.72 -3.51 -19.87
N ILE A 236 2.87 -4.49 -20.18
CA ILE A 236 2.55 -5.59 -19.27
C ILE A 236 3.12 -6.89 -19.83
N ILE A 237 3.90 -7.57 -19.00
CA ILE A 237 4.63 -8.79 -19.35
C ILE A 237 4.17 -9.93 -18.45
N SER A 238 3.91 -11.08 -19.03
CA SER A 238 3.79 -12.33 -18.29
C SER A 238 5.17 -12.86 -17.98
N LEU A 239 5.52 -12.99 -16.69
CA LEU A 239 6.81 -13.54 -16.25
C LEU A 239 6.92 -15.03 -16.56
N ASP A 240 5.83 -15.76 -16.43
CA ASP A 240 5.78 -17.21 -16.69
C ASP A 240 6.07 -17.58 -18.14
N ASP A 241 5.56 -16.78 -19.09
CA ASP A 241 5.71 -16.99 -20.52
C ASP A 241 6.77 -16.09 -21.15
N LYS A 242 7.33 -15.12 -20.42
CA LYS A 242 8.27 -14.08 -20.89
C LYS A 242 7.79 -13.40 -22.16
N LYS A 243 6.51 -13.04 -22.18
CA LYS A 243 5.82 -12.46 -23.35
C LYS A 243 5.13 -11.15 -22.96
N ILE A 244 5.22 -10.14 -23.83
CA ILE A 244 4.39 -8.93 -23.71
C ILE A 244 2.95 -9.33 -23.97
N VAL A 245 2.08 -9.07 -22.99
CA VAL A 245 0.64 -9.33 -23.04
C VAL A 245 -0.12 -8.09 -23.50
N PHE A 246 0.36 -6.92 -23.08
CA PHE A 246 -0.30 -5.65 -23.36
C PHE A 246 0.74 -4.54 -23.51
N GLU A 247 0.53 -3.66 -24.48
CA GLU A 247 1.37 -2.49 -24.72
C GLU A 247 0.48 -1.30 -25.05
N SER A 248 0.63 -0.24 -24.28
CA SER A 248 -0.12 1.00 -24.40
C SER A 248 0.75 2.20 -23.97
N GLY A 249 0.15 3.33 -23.71
CA GLY A 249 0.86 4.49 -23.15
C GLY A 249 -0.10 5.54 -22.64
N PHE A 250 0.44 6.39 -21.78
CA PHE A 250 -0.27 7.50 -21.15
C PHE A 250 0.30 8.84 -21.64
N TYR A 251 -0.54 9.86 -21.66
CA TYR A 251 -0.10 11.24 -21.93
C TYR A 251 0.59 11.85 -20.72
N GLU A 252 0.16 11.46 -19.51
CA GLU A 252 0.70 11.86 -18.23
C GLU A 252 1.03 10.62 -17.40
N PHE A 253 1.94 10.75 -16.44
CA PHE A 253 2.28 9.65 -15.56
C PHE A 253 1.08 9.29 -14.68
N PRO A 254 0.55 8.06 -14.77
CA PRO A 254 -0.74 7.71 -14.16
C PRO A 254 -0.63 7.38 -12.67
N PHE A 255 0.58 7.29 -12.12
CA PHE A 255 0.81 6.98 -10.73
C PHE A 255 1.14 8.24 -9.93
N LEU A 256 0.37 8.47 -8.90
CA LEU A 256 0.61 9.55 -7.95
C LEU A 256 1.35 8.97 -6.74
N VAL A 257 2.66 9.16 -6.71
CA VAL A 257 3.52 8.69 -5.62
C VAL A 257 3.78 9.83 -4.67
N THR A 258 3.35 9.66 -3.42
CA THR A 258 3.54 10.65 -2.34
C THR A 258 4.48 10.10 -1.29
N ARG A 259 5.41 10.94 -0.82
CA ARG A 259 6.37 10.62 0.24
C ARG A 259 6.11 11.46 1.47
N PHE A 260 6.26 10.90 2.65
CA PHE A 260 6.09 11.66 3.90
C PHE A 260 7.28 12.60 4.12
N LEU A 261 8.49 12.03 4.13
CA LEU A 261 9.74 12.78 4.22
C LEU A 261 10.77 12.14 3.29
N ARG A 262 11.39 12.93 2.42
CA ARG A 262 12.54 12.46 1.64
C ARG A 262 13.77 12.41 2.53
N TRP A 263 14.57 11.39 2.33
CA TRP A 263 15.84 11.22 3.03
C TRP A 263 16.95 10.88 2.04
N GLY A 264 17.86 11.84 1.83
CA GLY A 264 18.95 11.67 0.86
C GLY A 264 18.45 11.44 -0.56
N ASP A 265 19.16 10.62 -1.30
CA ASP A 265 18.87 10.27 -2.71
C ASP A 265 17.92 9.07 -2.85
N SER A 266 17.29 8.65 -1.76
CA SER A 266 16.36 7.53 -1.79
C SER A 266 15.06 7.88 -2.51
N PRO A 267 14.59 7.05 -3.46
CA PRO A 267 13.29 7.23 -4.10
C PRO A 267 12.12 7.01 -3.13
N TYR A 268 12.35 6.33 -2.01
CA TYR A 268 11.35 6.04 -1.00
C TYR A 268 11.42 7.03 0.17
N GLY A 269 10.26 7.34 0.74
CA GLY A 269 10.15 8.22 1.89
C GLY A 269 10.36 7.51 3.22
N VAL A 270 10.64 8.31 4.25
CA VAL A 270 10.70 7.85 5.64
C VAL A 270 9.41 8.23 6.36
N SER A 271 8.86 7.29 7.12
CA SER A 271 7.58 7.47 7.82
C SER A 271 7.74 8.05 9.22
N PRO A 272 6.70 8.71 9.76
CA PRO A 272 6.66 9.07 11.18
C PRO A 272 6.68 7.84 12.09
N ALA A 273 6.11 6.72 11.65
CA ALA A 273 6.16 5.45 12.35
C ALA A 273 7.59 4.95 12.54
N TRP A 274 8.44 5.11 11.52
CA TRP A 274 9.85 4.76 11.60
C TRP A 274 10.59 5.54 12.69
N HIS A 275 10.34 6.84 12.80
CA HIS A 275 10.93 7.67 13.85
C HIS A 275 10.45 7.27 15.25
N ALA A 276 9.18 6.90 15.40
CA ALA A 276 8.58 6.47 16.65
C ALA A 276 8.84 5.00 17.01
N ARG A 277 9.50 4.23 16.15
CA ARG A 277 9.70 2.77 16.26
C ARG A 277 10.14 2.30 17.64
N ARG A 278 11.17 2.93 18.20
CA ARG A 278 11.72 2.55 19.49
C ARG A 278 10.73 2.77 20.64
N THR A 279 10.04 3.90 20.61
CA THR A 279 9.02 4.26 21.61
C THR A 279 7.83 3.31 21.53
N ILE A 280 7.39 2.94 20.32
CA ILE A 280 6.30 1.99 20.10
C ILE A 280 6.66 0.62 20.68
N ARG A 281 7.87 0.11 20.40
CA ARG A 281 8.34 -1.16 20.98
C ARG A 281 8.35 -1.11 22.50
N MET A 282 8.93 -0.05 23.07
CA MET A 282 8.97 0.13 24.52
C MET A 282 7.56 0.16 25.13
N ALA A 283 6.60 0.80 24.49
CA ALA A 283 5.21 0.82 24.96
C ALA A 283 4.58 -0.59 24.94
N ILE A 284 4.80 -1.36 23.88
CA ILE A 284 4.34 -2.75 23.76
C ILE A 284 4.94 -3.63 24.88
N ASP A 285 6.26 -3.51 25.11
CA ASP A 285 6.95 -4.25 26.15
C ASP A 285 6.43 -3.89 27.56
N MET A 286 6.16 -2.60 27.80
CA MET A 286 5.58 -2.13 29.06
C MET A 286 4.16 -2.68 29.28
N GLU A 287 3.31 -2.70 28.26
CA GLU A 287 1.97 -3.28 28.34
C GLU A 287 2.04 -4.79 28.64
N LYS A 288 2.97 -5.52 28.01
CA LYS A 288 3.23 -6.94 28.29
C LYS A 288 3.65 -7.17 29.73
N ILE A 289 4.55 -6.33 30.24
CA ILE A 289 5.01 -6.40 31.66
C ILE A 289 3.83 -6.12 32.60
N LEU A 290 3.03 -5.08 32.33
CA LEU A 290 1.86 -4.75 33.14
C LEU A 290 0.82 -5.87 33.14
N TYR A 291 0.57 -6.50 32.01
CA TYR A 291 -0.31 -7.66 31.91
C TYR A 291 0.21 -8.84 32.74
N THR A 292 1.50 -9.17 32.59
CA THR A 292 2.15 -10.24 33.37
C THR A 292 2.14 -9.94 34.85
N LEU A 293 2.37 -8.68 35.23
CA LEU A 293 2.31 -8.24 36.63
C LEU A 293 0.89 -8.40 37.20
N GLY A 294 -0.13 -8.02 36.39
CA GLY A 294 -1.53 -8.23 36.75
C GLY A 294 -1.87 -9.71 37.00
N GLN A 295 -1.42 -10.58 36.07
CA GLN A 295 -1.57 -12.03 36.22
C GLN A 295 -0.85 -12.55 37.47
N THR A 296 0.38 -12.13 37.72
CA THR A 296 1.15 -12.57 38.91
C THR A 296 0.54 -12.08 40.21
N LYS A 297 -0.10 -10.89 40.21
CA LYS A 297 -0.84 -10.41 41.41
C LYS A 297 -2.17 -11.13 41.59
N ALA A 298 -2.88 -11.45 40.49
CA ALA A 298 -4.14 -12.20 40.56
C ALA A 298 -3.92 -13.67 40.95
N TYR A 299 -2.81 -14.25 40.52
CA TYR A 299 -2.41 -15.63 40.79
C TYR A 299 -0.98 -15.66 41.37
N PRO A 300 -0.81 -15.30 42.65
CA PRO A 300 0.52 -15.23 43.27
C PRO A 300 1.15 -16.63 43.30
N ARG A 301 2.46 -16.67 43.13
CA ARG A 301 3.21 -17.93 43.31
C ARG A 301 3.17 -18.30 44.76
N LEU A 302 2.69 -19.52 45.04
CA LEU A 302 2.65 -20.07 46.34
C LEU A 302 3.84 -21.02 46.52
N PHE A 303 4.53 -20.89 47.65
CA PHE A 303 5.56 -21.83 48.06
C PHE A 303 4.93 -22.76 49.11
N LEU A 304 4.83 -24.04 48.79
CA LEU A 304 4.24 -25.06 49.65
C LEU A 304 5.32 -26.01 50.12
N LEU A 305 5.21 -26.48 51.35
CA LEU A 305 6.05 -27.57 51.84
C LEU A 305 5.67 -28.84 51.06
N ALA A 306 6.65 -29.69 50.75
CA ALA A 306 6.43 -30.90 49.96
C ALA A 306 5.38 -31.84 50.57
N SER A 307 5.21 -31.80 51.91
CA SER A 307 4.20 -32.57 52.67
C SER A 307 2.75 -32.07 52.49
N GLN A 308 2.59 -30.82 51.96
CA GLN A 308 1.28 -30.20 51.75
C GLN A 308 0.89 -30.13 50.26
N TYR A 309 1.73 -30.69 49.40
CA TYR A 309 1.46 -30.72 47.96
C TYR A 309 0.34 -31.72 47.66
N GLY A 310 -0.80 -31.24 47.25
CA GLY A 310 -2.02 -32.02 46.99
C GLY A 310 -3.24 -31.58 47.80
N ASP A 311 -3.02 -30.90 48.91
CA ASP A 311 -4.11 -30.45 49.79
C ASP A 311 -4.52 -29.00 49.56
N VAL A 312 -3.80 -28.30 48.63
CA VAL A 312 -4.03 -26.88 48.37
C VAL A 312 -4.71 -26.73 47.02
N ASP A 313 -5.87 -26.09 47.01
CA ASP A 313 -6.54 -25.73 45.77
C ASP A 313 -5.89 -24.49 45.10
N LEU A 314 -5.11 -24.72 44.05
CA LEU A 314 -4.39 -23.69 43.29
C LEU A 314 -5.25 -23.01 42.23
N ARG A 315 -6.54 -23.30 42.11
CA ARG A 315 -7.46 -22.67 41.16
C ARG A 315 -7.79 -21.25 41.57
N ALA A 316 -8.12 -20.42 40.62
CA ALA A 316 -8.62 -19.07 40.88
C ALA A 316 -9.89 -19.13 41.73
N GLY A 317 -9.85 -18.53 42.92
CA GLY A 317 -10.96 -18.58 43.88
C GLY A 317 -11.09 -19.91 44.66
N GLY A 318 -10.11 -20.80 44.53
CA GLY A 318 -10.04 -22.05 45.30
C GLY A 318 -9.99 -21.79 46.82
N GLN A 319 -10.72 -22.58 47.58
CA GLN A 319 -10.70 -22.52 49.05
C GLN A 319 -9.91 -23.72 49.61
N THR A 320 -8.86 -23.42 50.34
CA THR A 320 -8.08 -24.45 51.05
C THR A 320 -8.39 -24.36 52.52
N THR A 321 -8.85 -25.45 53.11
CA THR A 321 -9.08 -25.54 54.53
C THR A 321 -7.78 -25.95 55.20
N ILE A 322 -7.22 -25.09 56.06
CA ILE A 322 -6.02 -25.39 56.85
C ILE A 322 -6.49 -25.92 58.22
N SER A 323 -6.02 -27.11 58.60
CA SER A 323 -6.30 -27.64 59.93
C SER A 323 -5.54 -26.83 60.97
N ALA A 324 -6.15 -26.60 62.12
CA ALA A 324 -5.58 -25.82 63.22
C ALA A 324 -4.26 -26.38 63.80
N GLU A 325 -3.90 -27.62 63.45
CA GLU A 325 -2.64 -28.27 63.89
C GLU A 325 -1.44 -27.90 62.92
N ALA A 326 -1.68 -27.21 61.82
CA ALA A 326 -0.63 -26.82 60.92
C ALA A 326 -0.27 -25.31 60.98
N ALA A 327 -0.86 -24.57 61.90
CA ALA A 327 -0.56 -23.19 62.24
C ALA A 327 0.26 -23.15 63.51
#